data_1b0a6d65dd8b487c164917fb2004d02b
#
_entry.id   1b0a6d65dd8b487c164917fb2004d02b
#
_cell.length_a   1.000
_cell.length_b   1.000
_cell.length_c   1.000
_cell.angle_alpha   90.00
_cell.angle_beta   90.00
_cell.angle_gamma   90.00
#
_symmetry.space_group_name_H-M   'P 1'
#
loop_
_entity.id
_entity.type
_entity.pdbx_description
1 polymer ?
#
loop_
_entity_poly.entity_id
_entity_poly.type
_entity_poly.pdbx_seq_one_letter_code
_entity_poly.pdbx_strand_id
1 'polypeptide(L)' 'VIREDPASDSILYVGTDGGAFASLDGGNHFMPFVKGLPRSIPVHDIAIQEREGEIVLGTHGRSLYVARLEEVRKRKTSK' A
#
# COMPACT_ATOMS: atom_id res chain seq x y z
N VAL A 1 -0.10 7.99 7.12
CA VAL A 1 -1.23 7.08 7.35
C VAL A 1 -0.75 5.63 7.31
N ILE A 2 -1.26 4.83 8.21
CA ILE A 2 -0.93 3.41 8.29
C ILE A 2 -2.21 2.61 8.31
N ARG A 3 -2.23 1.52 7.53
CA ARG A 3 -3.37 0.61 7.51
C ARG A 3 -2.87 -0.83 7.58
N GLU A 4 -3.55 -1.66 8.34
CA GLU A 4 -3.28 -3.09 8.39
C GLU A 4 -4.06 -3.79 7.28
N ASP A 5 -3.44 -4.83 6.70
CA ASP A 5 -4.16 -5.67 5.75
C ASP A 5 -5.21 -6.46 6.51
N PRO A 6 -6.47 -6.43 6.07
CA PRO A 6 -7.52 -7.15 6.80
C PRO A 6 -7.37 -8.67 6.81
N ALA A 7 -6.54 -9.20 5.91
CA ALA A 7 -6.34 -10.65 5.85
C ALA A 7 -5.04 -11.09 6.50
N SER A 8 -4.19 -10.15 6.91
CA SER A 8 -2.90 -10.53 7.51
C SER A 8 -2.41 -9.39 8.38
N ASP A 9 -2.18 -9.68 9.65
CA ASP A 9 -1.71 -8.65 10.57
C ASP A 9 -0.21 -8.38 10.44
N SER A 10 0.50 -9.13 9.61
CA SER A 10 1.91 -8.84 9.36
C SER A 10 2.10 -7.96 8.13
N ILE A 11 1.04 -7.64 7.39
CA ILE A 11 1.13 -6.76 6.24
C ILE A 11 0.59 -5.40 6.60
N LEU A 12 1.44 -4.38 6.44
CA LEU A 12 1.08 -3.00 6.74
C LEU A 12 1.26 -2.14 5.51
N TYR A 13 0.38 -1.17 5.34
CA TYR A 13 0.47 -0.20 4.25
C TYR A 13 0.67 1.18 4.83
N VAL A 14 1.64 1.90 4.33
CA VAL A 14 2.00 3.21 4.86
C VAL A 14 2.00 4.24 3.74
N GLY A 15 1.31 5.35 3.97
CA GLY A 15 1.36 6.49 3.09
C GLY A 15 2.19 7.57 3.72
N THR A 16 3.16 8.09 2.97
CA THR A 16 4.07 9.12 3.46
C THR A 16 4.14 10.26 2.45
N ASP A 17 4.90 11.28 2.80
CA ASP A 17 5.16 12.38 1.88
C ASP A 17 5.97 11.93 0.68
N GLY A 18 6.65 10.81 0.79
CA GLY A 18 7.47 10.30 -0.29
C GLY A 18 6.84 9.14 -1.07
N GLY A 19 5.59 8.82 -0.80
CA GLY A 19 4.93 7.76 -1.55
C GLY A 19 4.25 6.74 -0.66
N ALA A 20 4.01 5.57 -1.22
CA ALA A 20 3.33 4.49 -0.52
C ALA A 20 4.25 3.29 -0.39
N PHE A 21 4.24 2.68 0.78
CA PHE A 21 5.10 1.56 1.09
C PHE A 21 4.33 0.48 1.79
N ALA A 22 4.84 -0.74 1.72
CA ALA A 22 4.23 -1.86 2.41
C ALA A 22 5.30 -2.64 3.15
N SER A 23 4.90 -3.18 4.29
CA SER A 23 5.72 -4.09 5.06
C SER A 23 5.07 -5.46 5.02
N LEU A 24 5.87 -6.50 4.90
CA LEU A 24 5.38 -7.87 4.90
C LEU A 24 5.79 -8.63 6.17
N ASP A 25 6.46 -7.94 7.07
CA ASP A 25 7.03 -8.60 8.26
C ASP A 25 6.70 -7.82 9.54
N GLY A 26 5.51 -7.25 9.59
CA GLY A 26 5.04 -6.59 10.79
C GLY A 26 5.66 -5.24 11.05
N GLY A 27 6.28 -4.63 10.05
CA GLY A 27 6.82 -3.30 10.19
C GLY A 27 8.34 -3.24 10.29
N ASN A 28 9.01 -4.38 10.15
CA ASN A 28 10.47 -4.39 10.23
C ASN A 28 11.13 -3.85 8.96
N HIS A 29 10.53 -4.14 7.82
CA HIS A 29 11.06 -3.66 6.53
C HIS A 29 9.92 -3.14 5.70
N PHE A 30 10.16 -2.06 4.96
CA PHE A 30 9.16 -1.46 4.09
C PHE A 30 9.71 -1.35 2.68
N MET A 31 8.83 -1.51 1.70
CA MET A 31 9.20 -1.42 0.30
C MET A 31 8.08 -0.75 -0.49
N PRO A 32 8.42 -0.06 -1.60
CA PRO A 32 7.39 0.48 -2.48
C PRO A 32 6.57 -0.66 -3.07
N PHE A 33 5.27 -0.49 -3.18
CA PHE A 33 4.44 -1.54 -3.73
C PHE A 33 3.57 -1.08 -4.90
N VAL A 34 3.64 0.18 -5.27
CA VAL A 34 2.86 0.72 -6.37
C VAL A 34 3.80 1.11 -7.49
N LYS A 35 3.65 0.44 -8.63
CA LYS A 35 4.43 0.79 -9.81
C LYS A 35 3.83 1.99 -10.49
N GLY A 36 4.68 2.83 -11.03
CA GLY A 36 4.22 3.99 -11.77
C GLY A 36 3.81 5.17 -10.92
N LEU A 37 3.91 5.04 -9.60
CA LEU A 37 3.64 6.17 -8.73
C LEU A 37 4.77 7.17 -8.87
N PRO A 38 4.49 8.43 -9.18
CA PRO A 38 5.55 9.42 -9.31
C PRO A 38 6.32 9.57 -8.02
N ARG A 39 7.58 9.90 -8.15
CA ARG A 39 8.43 10.12 -6.99
C ARG A 39 7.92 11.27 -6.15
N SER A 40 8.07 11.11 -4.86
CA SER A 40 7.77 12.19 -3.92
C SER A 40 6.34 12.68 -3.98
N ILE A 41 5.43 11.81 -4.38
CA ILE A 41 4.03 12.17 -4.34
C ILE A 41 3.50 11.83 -2.95
N PRO A 42 2.97 12.79 -2.21
CA PRO A 42 2.45 12.50 -0.88
C PRO A 42 1.21 11.63 -0.95
N VAL A 43 1.16 10.60 -0.11
CA VAL A 43 0.00 9.73 0.01
C VAL A 43 -0.63 10.00 1.37
N HIS A 44 -1.81 10.60 1.35
CA HIS A 44 -2.47 11.02 2.57
C HIS A 44 -3.48 10.03 3.09
N ASP A 45 -3.97 9.15 2.22
CA ASP A 45 -5.01 8.24 2.63
C ASP A 45 -4.86 6.92 1.90
N ILE A 46 -5.25 5.84 2.58
CA ILE A 46 -5.21 4.51 2.01
C ILE A 46 -6.53 3.84 2.37
N ALA A 47 -7.26 3.40 1.35
CA ALA A 47 -8.50 2.68 1.55
C ALA A 47 -8.33 1.28 0.99
N ILE A 48 -8.65 0.29 1.79
CA ILE A 48 -8.53 -1.10 1.38
C ILE A 48 -9.90 -1.62 1.03
N GLN A 49 -10.07 -1.98 -0.24
CA GLN A 49 -11.31 -2.50 -0.77
C GLN A 49 -11.17 -4.00 -0.92
N GLU A 50 -11.35 -4.70 0.18
CA GLU A 50 -11.07 -6.13 0.19
C GLU A 50 -11.96 -6.89 -0.78
N ARG A 51 -13.21 -6.49 -0.89
CA ARG A 51 -14.14 -7.14 -1.81
C ARG A 51 -13.64 -7.10 -3.25
N GLU A 52 -13.09 -5.97 -3.66
CA GLU A 52 -12.56 -5.81 -5.01
C GLU A 52 -11.10 -6.22 -5.13
N GLY A 53 -10.46 -6.50 -4.01
CA GLY A 53 -9.06 -6.83 -4.02
C GLY A 53 -8.16 -5.67 -4.37
N GLU A 54 -8.54 -4.46 -3.97
CA GLU A 54 -7.85 -3.24 -4.37
C GLU A 54 -7.45 -2.40 -3.18
N ILE A 55 -6.34 -1.67 -3.35
CA ILE A 55 -5.91 -0.65 -2.42
C ILE A 55 -5.98 0.68 -3.17
N VAL A 56 -6.73 1.61 -2.64
CA VAL A 56 -6.88 2.92 -3.27
C VAL A 56 -6.07 3.92 -2.47
N LEU A 57 -5.18 4.62 -3.16
CA LEU A 57 -4.30 5.60 -2.55
C LEU A 57 -4.78 7.01 -2.91
N GLY A 58 -5.03 7.81 -1.89
CA GLY A 58 -5.42 9.20 -2.09
C GLY A 58 -4.19 10.09 -1.96
N THR A 59 -3.93 10.87 -2.99
CA THR A 59 -2.80 11.79 -2.98
C THR A 59 -3.31 13.21 -2.79
N HIS A 60 -2.39 14.08 -2.44
CA HIS A 60 -2.72 15.47 -2.31
C HIS A 60 -3.07 16.03 -3.68
N GLY A 61 -4.21 16.65 -3.78
CA GLY A 61 -4.67 17.16 -5.05
C GLY A 61 -5.85 16.36 -5.56
N ARG A 62 -5.70 15.72 -6.70
CA ARG A 62 -6.85 15.11 -7.34
C ARG A 62 -6.63 13.71 -7.85
N SER A 63 -5.45 13.19 -7.68
CA SER A 63 -5.13 11.90 -8.26
C SER A 63 -5.43 10.78 -7.29
N LEU A 64 -5.97 9.70 -7.81
CA LEU A 64 -6.14 8.46 -7.09
C LEU A 64 -5.35 7.40 -7.81
N TYR A 65 -4.69 6.56 -7.04
CA TYR A 65 -3.95 5.44 -7.59
C TYR A 65 -4.50 4.16 -6.99
N VAL A 66 -4.55 3.12 -7.81
CA VAL A 66 -5.12 1.84 -7.39
C VAL A 66 -4.06 0.76 -7.54
N ALA A 67 -3.88 -0.01 -6.49
CA ALA A 67 -3.00 -1.17 -6.51
C ALA A 67 -3.84 -2.39 -6.16
N ARG A 68 -3.33 -3.56 -6.47
CA ARG A 68 -4.07 -4.78 -6.19
C ARG A 68 -3.52 -5.45 -4.95
N LEU A 69 -4.43 -5.86 -4.07
CA LEU A 69 -4.03 -6.55 -2.85
C LEU A 69 -3.24 -7.81 -3.15
N GLU A 70 -3.62 -8.53 -4.19
CA GLU A 70 -2.96 -9.78 -4.51
C GLU A 70 -1.49 -9.58 -4.86
N GLU A 71 -1.14 -8.43 -5.41
CA GLU A 71 0.26 -8.15 -5.74
C GLU A 71 1.13 -8.08 -4.51
N VAL A 72 0.60 -7.49 -3.46
CA VAL A 72 1.34 -7.38 -2.21
C VAL A 72 1.35 -8.71 -1.47
N ARG A 73 0.19 -9.35 -1.37
CA ARG A 73 0.07 -10.60 -0.65
C ARG A 73 0.89 -11.72 -1.30
N LYS A 74 0.99 -11.67 -2.62
CA LYS A 74 1.77 -12.63 -3.37
C LYS A 74 3.25 -12.55 -3.01
N ARG A 75 3.75 -11.35 -2.78
CA ARG A 75 5.15 -11.17 -2.40
C ARG A 75 5.45 -11.79 -1.06
N LYS A 76 4.49 -11.74 -0.15
CA LYS A 76 4.68 -12.33 1.17
C LYS A 76 4.79 -13.84 1.10
N THR A 77 3.98 -14.48 0.26
CA THR A 77 3.98 -15.92 0.15
C THR A 77 5.04 -16.44 -0.81
N SER A 78 5.55 -15.59 -1.66
CA SER A 78 6.56 -15.94 -2.63
C SER A 78 7.93 -15.85 -1.99
N LYS A 79 8.67 -16.91 -2.03
CA LYS A 79 9.98 -16.92 -1.37
C LYS A 79 11.06 -17.17 -2.38
#